data_5cbc89160fc3276af31a5e4c32f2229d
#
_entry.id   5cbc89160fc3276af31a5e4c32f2229d
#
_cell.length_a   1.000
_cell.length_b   1.000
_cell.length_c   1.000
_cell.angle_alpha   90.00
_cell.angle_beta   90.00
_cell.angle_gamma   90.00
#
_symmetry.space_group_name_H-M   'P 1'
#
loop_
_entity.id
_entity.type
_entity.pdbx_description
1 polymer ?
#
loop_
_entity_poly.entity_id
_entity_poly.type
_entity_poly.pdbx_seq_one_letter_code
_entity_poly.pdbx_strand_id
1 'polypeptide(L)'
;MSQPSVQSATAPGPAFLPTPKPRPALKLVKTNTLQREDWLEVRKQGIGSSDAAAAVGLHPYKSQLQLWMEKTGRDAALPQADPNDDQSPMYWGTLLEPIVAAHYARRTGHRVRRVNAVLQHPEKPWMLANLDREKTKLESENTEI
;
A
#
# COMPACT_ATOMS: atom_id res chain seq x y z
N MET A 1 -36.15 -45.25 43.75
CA MET A 1 -34.74 -45.02 43.42
C MET A 1 -34.67 -43.90 42.41
N SER A 2 -34.41 -42.68 42.88
CA SER A 2 -34.35 -41.48 42.05
C SER A 2 -32.88 -41.22 41.65
N GLN A 3 -32.61 -41.11 40.36
CA GLN A 3 -31.26 -40.72 39.83
C GLN A 3 -31.06 -39.20 39.92
N PRO A 4 -29.88 -38.74 40.33
CA PRO A 4 -29.57 -37.30 40.29
C PRO A 4 -29.24 -36.83 38.87
N SER A 5 -29.87 -35.75 38.42
CA SER A 5 -29.63 -35.07 37.17
C SER A 5 -28.25 -34.35 37.22
N VAL A 6 -27.34 -34.75 36.39
CA VAL A 6 -26.06 -34.05 36.21
C VAL A 6 -26.26 -32.85 35.31
N GLN A 7 -26.23 -31.66 35.90
CA GLN A 7 -26.21 -30.41 35.14
C GLN A 7 -24.82 -30.21 34.53
N SER A 8 -24.74 -30.25 33.20
CA SER A 8 -23.55 -29.93 32.46
C SER A 8 -23.28 -28.43 32.53
N ALA A 9 -22.24 -28.02 33.25
CA ALA A 9 -21.77 -26.64 33.25
C ALA A 9 -21.06 -26.36 31.94
N THR A 10 -21.68 -25.55 31.07
CA THR A 10 -21.06 -25.04 29.85
C THR A 10 -19.93 -24.07 30.22
N ALA A 11 -18.71 -24.42 29.90
CA ALA A 11 -17.54 -23.56 30.09
C ALA A 11 -17.72 -22.24 29.30
N PRO A 12 -17.37 -21.06 29.87
CA PRO A 12 -17.41 -19.81 29.12
C PRO A 12 -16.48 -19.88 27.93
N GLY A 13 -17.00 -19.54 26.73
CA GLY A 13 -16.22 -19.47 25.51
C GLY A 13 -15.06 -18.44 25.63
N PRO A 14 -14.01 -18.53 24.79
CA PRO A 14 -12.87 -17.65 24.86
C PRO A 14 -13.32 -16.19 24.77
N ALA A 15 -12.92 -15.39 25.75
CA ALA A 15 -13.20 -13.95 25.78
C ALA A 15 -12.56 -13.30 24.53
N PHE A 16 -13.40 -12.70 23.70
CA PHE A 16 -12.97 -11.97 22.50
C PHE A 16 -12.27 -10.69 22.98
N LEU A 17 -10.95 -10.73 23.03
CA LEU A 17 -10.17 -9.52 23.32
C LEU A 17 -10.39 -8.51 22.17
N PRO A 18 -10.69 -7.23 22.49
CA PRO A 18 -10.87 -6.23 21.45
C PRO A 18 -9.58 -6.11 20.62
N THR A 19 -9.70 -6.25 19.31
CA THR A 19 -8.56 -6.06 18.41
C THR A 19 -8.05 -4.62 18.55
N PRO A 20 -6.76 -4.41 18.78
CA PRO A 20 -6.20 -3.06 18.89
C PRO A 20 -6.50 -2.27 17.61
N LYS A 21 -6.91 -1.00 17.76
CA LYS A 21 -7.16 -0.12 16.63
C LYS A 21 -5.89 -0.04 15.76
N PRO A 22 -6.00 -0.22 14.44
CA PRO A 22 -4.85 -0.15 13.55
C PRO A 22 -4.20 1.24 13.65
N ARG A 23 -2.89 1.28 13.81
CA ARG A 23 -2.14 2.54 13.79
C ARG A 23 -2.12 3.10 12.38
N PRO A 24 -2.23 4.43 12.19
CA PRO A 24 -2.11 5.04 10.87
C PRO A 24 -0.72 4.82 10.29
N ALA A 25 -0.63 4.75 8.96
CA ALA A 25 0.64 4.64 8.26
C ALA A 25 1.53 5.87 8.55
N LEU A 26 2.81 5.62 8.73
CA LEU A 26 3.80 6.67 8.95
C LEU A 26 4.21 7.29 7.60
N LYS A 27 4.41 8.61 7.56
CA LYS A 27 5.01 9.27 6.40
C LYS A 27 6.53 9.18 6.52
N LEU A 28 7.14 8.29 5.73
CA LEU A 28 8.58 8.07 5.76
C LEU A 28 9.32 9.27 5.15
N VAL A 29 8.88 9.73 3.98
CA VAL A 29 9.50 10.84 3.26
C VAL A 29 8.46 11.55 2.39
N LYS A 30 8.61 12.87 2.20
CA LYS A 30 7.83 13.65 1.24
C LYS A 30 8.43 13.48 -0.16
N THR A 31 7.58 13.22 -1.15
CA THR A 31 8.03 12.94 -2.53
C THR A 31 7.96 14.14 -3.46
N ASN A 32 7.32 15.23 -3.07
CA ASN A 32 7.14 16.42 -3.91
C ASN A 32 8.44 17.20 -4.18
N THR A 33 9.49 16.96 -3.40
CA THR A 33 10.81 17.60 -3.52
C THR A 33 11.94 16.62 -3.79
N LEU A 34 11.62 15.30 -3.85
CA LEU A 34 12.63 14.27 -4.12
C LEU A 34 12.95 14.20 -5.61
N GLN A 35 14.25 14.07 -5.91
CA GLN A 35 14.70 13.66 -7.22
C GLN A 35 14.39 12.16 -7.41
N ARG A 36 14.38 11.71 -8.69
CA ARG A 36 14.05 10.33 -9.03
C ARG A 36 15.00 9.32 -8.36
N GLU A 37 16.28 9.65 -8.32
CA GLU A 37 17.34 8.83 -7.74
C GLU A 37 17.11 8.62 -6.23
N ASP A 38 16.84 9.70 -5.50
CA ASP A 38 16.55 9.64 -4.07
C ASP A 38 15.29 8.83 -3.78
N TRP A 39 14.27 8.98 -4.62
CA TRP A 39 13.03 8.20 -4.51
C TRP A 39 13.28 6.71 -4.74
N LEU A 40 14.14 6.34 -5.68
CA LEU A 40 14.53 4.95 -5.92
C LEU A 40 15.27 4.37 -4.71
N GLU A 41 16.17 5.14 -4.08
CA GLU A 41 16.89 4.71 -2.87
C GLU A 41 15.92 4.47 -1.69
N VAL A 42 14.93 5.35 -1.50
CA VAL A 42 13.90 5.12 -0.48
C VAL A 42 13.13 3.83 -0.75
N ARG A 43 12.81 3.53 -2.01
CA ARG A 43 12.12 2.29 -2.39
C ARG A 43 12.94 1.02 -2.14
N LYS A 44 14.28 1.10 -2.12
CA LYS A 44 15.13 -0.05 -1.79
C LYS A 44 14.99 -0.49 -0.33
N GLN A 45 14.54 0.40 0.56
CA GLN A 45 14.42 0.11 1.99
C GLN A 45 13.26 -0.84 2.34
N GLY A 46 12.39 -1.19 1.39
CA GLY A 46 11.26 -2.08 1.68
C GLY A 46 10.55 -2.61 0.43
N ILE A 47 9.46 -3.30 0.67
CA ILE A 47 8.61 -3.91 -0.37
C ILE A 47 7.39 -3.02 -0.57
N GLY A 48 7.25 -2.46 -1.75
CA GLY A 48 6.07 -1.73 -2.19
C GLY A 48 5.01 -2.65 -2.81
N SER A 49 3.82 -2.09 -3.12
CA SER A 49 2.74 -2.85 -3.75
C SER A 49 3.15 -3.44 -5.11
N SER A 50 3.93 -2.71 -5.90
CA SER A 50 4.46 -3.19 -7.19
C SER A 50 5.50 -4.30 -7.06
N ASP A 51 6.10 -4.48 -5.89
CA ASP A 51 7.11 -5.49 -5.63
C ASP A 51 6.50 -6.77 -5.02
N ALA A 52 5.30 -6.67 -4.44
CA ALA A 52 4.70 -7.74 -3.64
C ALA A 52 4.55 -9.06 -4.43
N ALA A 53 4.05 -8.99 -5.66
CA ALA A 53 3.91 -10.18 -6.50
C ALA A 53 5.27 -10.83 -6.83
N ALA A 54 6.30 -10.03 -7.08
CA ALA A 54 7.65 -10.54 -7.33
C ALA A 54 8.25 -11.14 -6.06
N ALA A 55 8.03 -10.54 -4.90
CA ALA A 55 8.53 -11.05 -3.62
C ALA A 55 8.03 -12.46 -3.29
N VAL A 56 6.80 -12.78 -3.68
CA VAL A 56 6.21 -14.12 -3.49
C VAL A 56 6.32 -15.04 -4.72
N GLY A 57 7.05 -14.63 -5.76
CA GLY A 57 7.28 -15.43 -6.97
C GLY A 57 6.08 -15.53 -7.93
N LEU A 58 5.10 -14.65 -7.81
CA LEU A 58 3.88 -14.63 -8.62
C LEU A 58 3.88 -13.57 -9.72
N HIS A 59 4.95 -12.77 -9.85
CA HIS A 59 5.01 -11.73 -10.87
C HIS A 59 5.39 -12.34 -12.25
N PRO A 60 4.62 -12.06 -13.33
CA PRO A 60 4.84 -12.71 -14.62
C PRO A 60 6.12 -12.25 -15.34
N TYR A 61 6.65 -11.06 -15.01
CA TYR A 61 7.77 -10.45 -15.72
C TYR A 61 8.98 -10.15 -14.83
N LYS A 62 8.89 -10.33 -13.52
CA LYS A 62 9.97 -10.05 -12.57
C LYS A 62 10.15 -11.22 -11.62
N SER A 63 11.34 -11.80 -11.60
CA SER A 63 11.68 -12.88 -10.66
C SER A 63 12.00 -12.34 -9.26
N GLN A 64 11.98 -13.23 -8.27
CA GLN A 64 12.45 -12.91 -6.91
C GLN A 64 13.92 -12.50 -6.89
N LEU A 65 14.75 -13.11 -7.75
CA LEU A 65 16.16 -12.75 -7.89
C LEU A 65 16.34 -11.33 -8.40
N GLN A 66 15.62 -10.94 -9.45
CA GLN A 66 15.64 -9.57 -9.96
C GLN A 66 15.23 -8.57 -8.91
N LEU A 67 14.14 -8.85 -8.16
CA LEU A 67 13.71 -8.00 -7.06
C LEU A 67 14.80 -7.87 -5.98
N TRP A 68 15.43 -8.98 -5.61
CA TRP A 68 16.53 -8.98 -4.65
C TRP A 68 17.70 -8.12 -5.13
N MET A 69 18.08 -8.24 -6.41
CA MET A 69 19.14 -7.42 -7.01
C MET A 69 18.82 -5.93 -6.93
N GLU A 70 17.58 -5.54 -7.30
CA GLU A 70 17.11 -4.15 -7.18
C GLU A 70 17.18 -3.64 -5.74
N LYS A 71 16.70 -4.43 -4.76
CA LYS A 71 16.68 -4.02 -3.34
C LYS A 71 18.06 -3.95 -2.71
N THR A 72 19.04 -4.66 -3.25
CA THR A 72 20.42 -4.70 -2.73
C THR A 72 21.41 -3.87 -3.52
N GLY A 73 20.94 -3.07 -4.51
CA GLY A 73 21.80 -2.23 -5.34
C GLY A 73 22.70 -3.00 -6.31
N ARG A 74 22.28 -4.22 -6.68
CA ARG A 74 22.98 -5.10 -7.65
C ARG A 74 22.32 -5.08 -9.03
N ASP A 75 21.55 -4.05 -9.31
CA ASP A 75 20.67 -3.91 -10.47
C ASP A 75 21.34 -3.30 -11.70
N ALA A 76 22.65 -2.98 -11.63
CA ALA A 76 23.38 -2.36 -12.72
C ALA A 76 23.38 -3.16 -14.05
N ALA A 77 23.26 -4.50 -13.96
CA ALA A 77 23.17 -5.38 -15.12
C ALA A 77 21.74 -5.65 -15.59
N LEU A 78 20.74 -5.14 -14.87
CA LEU A 78 19.34 -5.32 -15.24
C LEU A 78 18.90 -4.25 -16.26
N PRO A 79 17.98 -4.59 -17.17
CA PRO A 79 17.37 -3.60 -18.06
C PRO A 79 16.70 -2.48 -17.23
N GLN A 80 17.09 -1.25 -17.49
CA GLN A 80 16.46 -0.10 -16.85
C GLN A 80 15.24 0.34 -17.65
N ALA A 81 14.12 0.57 -16.96
CA ALA A 81 12.92 1.07 -17.60
C ALA A 81 13.10 2.56 -17.96
N ASP A 82 12.92 2.89 -19.24
CA ASP A 82 12.84 4.26 -19.69
C ASP A 82 11.46 4.84 -19.33
N PRO A 83 11.38 5.90 -18.51
CA PRO A 83 10.12 6.54 -18.17
C PRO A 83 9.44 7.25 -19.36
N ASN A 84 10.17 7.52 -20.44
CA ASN A 84 9.68 8.18 -21.64
C ASN A 84 9.30 7.21 -22.76
N ASP A 85 9.50 5.91 -22.55
CA ASP A 85 9.09 4.88 -23.50
C ASP A 85 7.57 4.78 -23.57
N ASP A 86 6.98 5.22 -24.69
CA ASP A 86 5.53 5.21 -24.92
C ASP A 86 4.96 3.79 -25.13
N GLN A 87 5.81 2.78 -25.28
CA GLN A 87 5.41 1.37 -25.27
C GLN A 87 5.30 0.83 -23.84
N SER A 88 5.80 1.57 -22.85
CA SER A 88 5.81 1.14 -21.46
C SER A 88 4.47 1.44 -20.76
N PRO A 89 3.87 0.46 -20.05
CA PRO A 89 2.71 0.70 -19.19
C PRO A 89 2.94 1.80 -18.14
N MET A 90 4.19 2.02 -17.72
CA MET A 90 4.55 3.05 -16.74
C MET A 90 4.38 4.47 -17.32
N TYR A 91 4.74 4.68 -18.58
CA TYR A 91 4.50 5.94 -19.29
C TYR A 91 3.01 6.29 -19.30
N TRP A 92 2.18 5.34 -19.76
CA TRP A 92 0.73 5.53 -19.84
C TRP A 92 0.09 5.69 -18.46
N GLY A 93 0.57 4.96 -17.44
CA GLY A 93 0.12 5.15 -16.07
C GLY A 93 0.32 6.57 -15.56
N THR A 94 1.50 7.14 -15.81
CA THR A 94 1.83 8.51 -15.42
C THR A 94 1.01 9.54 -16.18
N LEU A 95 0.84 9.35 -17.50
CA LEU A 95 0.09 10.26 -18.36
C LEU A 95 -1.40 10.29 -18.02
N LEU A 96 -2.00 9.12 -17.78
CA LEU A 96 -3.44 8.98 -17.56
C LEU A 96 -3.86 9.22 -16.11
N GLU A 97 -2.97 9.13 -15.13
CA GLU A 97 -3.28 9.31 -13.71
C GLU A 97 -4.12 10.57 -13.41
N PRO A 98 -3.75 11.78 -13.88
CA PRO A 98 -4.54 12.98 -13.61
C PRO A 98 -5.91 12.97 -14.31
N ILE A 99 -5.99 12.37 -15.50
CA ILE A 99 -7.24 12.27 -16.27
C ILE A 99 -8.23 11.34 -15.54
N VAL A 100 -7.75 10.17 -15.12
CA VAL A 100 -8.55 9.20 -14.36
C VAL A 100 -9.02 9.80 -13.04
N ALA A 101 -8.16 10.51 -12.32
CA ALA A 101 -8.50 11.17 -11.06
C ALA A 101 -9.59 12.24 -11.24
N ALA A 102 -9.48 13.07 -12.28
CA ALA A 102 -10.47 14.08 -12.59
C ALA A 102 -11.83 13.46 -13.00
N HIS A 103 -11.78 12.40 -13.79
CA HIS A 103 -12.99 11.66 -14.19
C HIS A 103 -13.67 11.00 -12.99
N TYR A 104 -12.90 10.35 -12.11
CA TYR A 104 -13.40 9.76 -10.88
C TYR A 104 -14.08 10.79 -9.99
N ALA A 105 -13.41 11.93 -9.74
CA ALA A 105 -13.97 13.01 -8.91
C ALA A 105 -15.29 13.53 -9.47
N ARG A 106 -15.36 13.75 -10.79
CA ARG A 106 -16.59 14.22 -11.48
C ARG A 106 -17.72 13.20 -11.39
N ARG A 107 -17.41 11.92 -11.60
CA ARG A 107 -18.44 10.86 -11.62
C ARG A 107 -19.00 10.54 -10.24
N THR A 108 -18.18 10.63 -9.20
CA THR A 108 -18.55 10.21 -7.85
C THR A 108 -18.87 11.36 -6.90
N GLY A 109 -18.56 12.61 -7.28
CA GLY A 109 -18.64 13.76 -6.39
C GLY A 109 -17.57 13.79 -5.29
N HIS A 110 -16.71 12.77 -5.21
CA HIS A 110 -15.67 12.72 -4.20
C HIS A 110 -14.49 13.65 -4.52
N ARG A 111 -13.93 14.27 -3.49
CA ARG A 111 -12.65 14.95 -3.60
C ARG A 111 -11.51 13.95 -3.52
N VAL A 112 -10.51 14.12 -4.38
CA VAL A 112 -9.26 13.36 -4.35
C VAL A 112 -8.07 14.31 -4.27
N ARG A 113 -7.04 13.92 -3.53
CA ARG A 113 -5.79 14.70 -3.43
C ARG A 113 -4.58 13.80 -3.64
N ARG A 114 -3.49 14.36 -4.13
CA ARG A 114 -2.21 13.66 -4.25
C ARG A 114 -1.65 13.31 -2.87
N VAL A 115 -1.08 12.12 -2.77
CA VAL A 115 -0.31 11.70 -1.60
C VAL A 115 1.17 11.85 -1.92
N ASN A 116 1.72 13.01 -1.60
CA ASN A 116 3.13 13.31 -1.87
C ASN A 116 4.03 12.76 -0.76
N ALA A 117 3.94 11.46 -0.50
CA ALA A 117 4.75 10.79 0.50
C ALA A 117 4.88 9.28 0.24
N VAL A 118 6.02 8.72 0.56
CA VAL A 118 6.15 7.28 0.79
C VAL A 118 5.64 7.00 2.19
N LEU A 119 4.71 6.06 2.28
CA LEU A 119 4.12 5.61 3.54
C LEU A 119 4.81 4.33 4.00
N GLN A 120 4.93 4.16 5.31
CA GLN A 120 5.52 2.99 5.94
C GLN A 120 4.53 2.39 6.94
N HIS A 121 4.46 1.06 6.99
CA HIS A 121 3.64 0.38 7.98
C HIS A 121 4.21 0.60 9.39
N PRO A 122 3.39 0.98 10.38
CA PRO A 122 3.88 1.37 11.71
C PRO A 122 4.50 0.23 12.53
N GLU A 123 4.17 -1.02 12.20
CA GLU A 123 4.65 -2.22 12.92
C GLU A 123 5.51 -3.12 12.04
N LYS A 124 5.50 -2.92 10.72
CA LYS A 124 6.26 -3.70 9.74
C LYS A 124 7.04 -2.75 8.83
N PRO A 125 8.19 -2.23 9.27
CA PRO A 125 8.93 -1.16 8.56
C PRO A 125 9.33 -1.51 7.12
N TRP A 126 9.44 -2.80 6.80
CA TRP A 126 9.72 -3.28 5.45
C TRP A 126 8.53 -3.14 4.48
N MET A 127 7.30 -2.88 4.98
CA MET A 127 6.12 -2.63 4.13
C MET A 127 6.02 -1.15 3.80
N LEU A 128 6.15 -0.83 2.53
CA LEU A 128 6.05 0.53 2.00
C LEU A 128 4.83 0.64 1.08
N ALA A 129 4.26 1.84 1.02
CA ALA A 129 3.22 2.19 0.05
C ALA A 129 3.50 3.55 -0.56
N ASN A 130 3.37 3.63 -1.87
CA ASN A 130 3.40 4.86 -2.63
C ASN A 130 2.03 5.02 -3.29
N LEU A 131 1.20 5.88 -2.71
CA LEU A 131 -0.14 6.16 -3.19
C LEU A 131 -0.10 7.38 -4.09
N ASP A 132 -0.68 7.28 -5.27
CA ASP A 132 -0.80 8.43 -6.17
C ASP A 132 -1.80 9.44 -5.59
N ARG A 133 -2.95 8.94 -5.14
CA ARG A 133 -4.04 9.78 -4.61
C ARG A 133 -4.81 9.09 -3.49
N GLU A 134 -5.44 9.90 -2.66
CA GLU A 134 -6.40 9.44 -1.66
C GLU A 134 -7.72 10.20 -1.76
N LYS A 135 -8.81 9.54 -1.39
CA LYS A 135 -10.11 10.18 -1.20
C LYS A 135 -10.09 11.00 0.09
N THR A 136 -10.51 12.26 0.01
CA THR A 136 -10.75 13.08 1.21
C THR A 136 -12.22 13.01 1.59
N LYS A 137 -12.51 12.94 2.91
CA LYS A 137 -13.88 13.09 3.40
C LYS A 137 -14.39 14.49 3.06
N LEU A 138 -15.66 14.59 2.67
CA LEU A 138 -16.35 15.87 2.62
C LEU A 138 -16.65 16.30 4.06
N GLU A 139 -16.45 17.55 4.38
CA GLU A 139 -16.72 18.10 5.74
C GLU A 139 -18.19 18.01 6.14
N SER A 140 -19.11 17.73 5.21
CA SER A 140 -20.55 17.56 5.45
C SER A 140 -20.93 16.24 6.17
N GLU A 141 -20.01 15.30 6.34
CA GLU A 141 -20.29 14.07 7.11
C GLU A 141 -20.04 14.24 8.62
N ASN A 142 -19.63 15.42 9.08
CA ASN A 142 -19.38 15.71 10.49
C ASN A 142 -20.53 16.44 11.20
N THR A 143 -21.72 16.51 10.59
CA THR A 143 -22.89 17.13 11.22
C THR A 143 -23.96 16.05 11.44
N GLU A 144 -23.69 15.08 12.30
CA GLU A 144 -24.70 14.38 13.07
C GLU A 144 -24.22 14.26 14.51
N ILE A 145 -24.92 14.99 15.33
CA ILE A 145 -24.85 15.08 16.80
C ILE A 145 -25.31 13.78 17.41
#